data_faca329fbcd7e424b1a3b51042038f4f
#
_entry.id   faca329fbcd7e424b1a3b51042038f4f
#
_cell.length_a   1.000
_cell.length_b   1.000
_cell.length_c   1.000
_cell.angle_alpha   90.00
_cell.angle_beta   90.00
_cell.angle_gamma   90.00
#
_symmetry.space_group_name_H-M   'P 1'
#
loop_
_entity.id
_entity.type
_entity.pdbx_description
1 polymer ?
#
loop_
_entity_poly.entity_id
_entity_poly.type
_entity_poly.pdbx_seq_one_letter_code
_entity_poly.pdbx_strand_id
1 'polypeptide(L)'
;MKTIISFLLLIFIFSCSAPKEEQLKKQVKRYASVIKVKPEKLDYYKELHANPWPEVNAMLKECNIQNYSIYYRDGMLFSYMEYTGNDFEADMKKMAADPMTQKWWKETDPCQEPVESAEEGEWWAGLEEVYHLE
;
A
#
# COMPACT_ATOMS: atom_id res chain seq x y z
N MET A 1 58.32 -11.09 60.19
CA MET A 1 57.71 -11.74 59.01
C MET A 1 56.35 -11.11 58.78
N LYS A 2 56.21 -10.27 57.77
CA LYS A 2 54.92 -9.59 57.38
C LYS A 2 54.37 -10.29 56.16
N THR A 3 53.26 -11.02 56.33
CA THR A 3 52.55 -11.72 55.26
C THR A 3 51.65 -10.71 54.52
N ILE A 4 51.93 -10.45 53.26
CA ILE A 4 51.11 -9.63 52.39
C ILE A 4 50.08 -10.56 51.76
N ILE A 5 48.79 -10.40 52.13
CA ILE A 5 47.68 -11.07 51.47
C ILE A 5 47.26 -10.21 50.30
N SER A 6 47.54 -10.70 49.04
CA SER A 6 47.13 -10.07 47.81
C SER A 6 45.67 -10.46 47.54
N PHE A 7 44.78 -9.47 47.59
CA PHE A 7 43.34 -9.65 47.25
C PHE A 7 43.19 -9.47 45.76
N LEU A 8 42.99 -10.58 45.06
CA LEU A 8 42.71 -10.56 43.60
C LEU A 8 41.23 -10.21 43.40
N LEU A 9 40.96 -8.97 42.95
CA LEU A 9 39.61 -8.50 42.66
C LEU A 9 39.21 -9.00 41.25
N LEU A 10 38.32 -10.01 41.20
CA LEU A 10 37.80 -10.57 39.98
C LEU A 10 36.65 -9.65 39.51
N ILE A 11 36.91 -8.83 38.48
CA ILE A 11 35.88 -7.98 37.85
C ILE A 11 35.10 -8.85 36.85
N PHE A 12 33.87 -9.24 37.21
CA PHE A 12 32.90 -9.82 36.30
C PHE A 12 32.32 -8.73 35.44
N ILE A 13 32.76 -8.64 34.18
CA ILE A 13 32.12 -7.79 33.18
C ILE A 13 30.87 -8.53 32.67
N PHE A 14 29.70 -8.16 33.23
CA PHE A 14 28.41 -8.58 32.71
C PHE A 14 28.20 -7.85 31.36
N SER A 15 28.53 -8.54 30.27
CA SER A 15 28.18 -8.08 28.94
C SER A 15 26.66 -8.23 28.76
N CYS A 16 25.93 -7.15 29.01
CA CYS A 16 24.50 -7.08 28.76
C CYS A 16 24.32 -6.90 27.24
N SER A 17 24.22 -8.01 26.50
CA SER A 17 23.76 -7.99 25.12
C SER A 17 22.28 -7.62 25.12
N ALA A 18 21.97 -6.37 24.76
CA ALA A 18 20.59 -5.97 24.50
C ALA A 18 20.00 -6.91 23.44
N PRO A 19 18.78 -7.41 23.59
CA PRO A 19 18.13 -8.18 22.55
C PRO A 19 18.03 -7.28 21.31
N LYS A 20 18.57 -7.78 20.20
CA LYS A 20 18.40 -7.16 18.89
C LYS A 20 16.90 -7.18 18.63
N GLU A 21 16.24 -6.02 18.68
CA GLU A 21 14.87 -5.89 18.22
C GLU A 21 14.85 -6.39 16.77
N GLU A 22 14.32 -7.59 16.59
CA GLU A 22 13.98 -8.13 15.30
C GLU A 22 12.83 -7.24 14.80
N GLN A 23 13.17 -6.20 14.04
CA GLN A 23 12.17 -5.39 13.34
C GLN A 23 11.38 -6.37 12.47
N LEU A 24 10.16 -6.69 12.95
CA LEU A 24 9.19 -7.44 12.14
C LEU A 24 9.08 -6.68 10.81
N LYS A 25 9.68 -7.24 9.74
CA LYS A 25 9.50 -6.67 8.40
C LYS A 25 8.00 -6.63 8.14
N LYS A 26 7.43 -5.43 8.09
CA LYS A 26 6.02 -5.23 7.81
C LYS A 26 5.76 -5.90 6.47
N GLN A 27 4.90 -6.92 6.46
CA GLN A 27 4.65 -7.69 5.24
C GLN A 27 3.89 -6.78 4.27
N VAL A 28 4.53 -6.46 3.15
CA VAL A 28 3.92 -5.71 2.05
C VAL A 28 3.10 -6.68 1.21
N LYS A 29 1.81 -6.40 1.04
CA LYS A 29 0.95 -7.09 0.07
C LYS A 29 0.83 -6.24 -1.18
N ARG A 30 1.00 -6.84 -2.35
CA ARG A 30 0.89 -6.17 -3.64
C ARG A 30 -0.43 -6.51 -4.30
N TYR A 31 -1.05 -5.51 -4.89
CA TYR A 31 -2.28 -5.65 -5.64
C TYR A 31 -2.11 -4.97 -6.99
N ALA A 32 -2.52 -5.66 -8.03
CA ALA A 32 -2.63 -5.10 -9.36
C ALA A 32 -4.03 -5.37 -9.92
N SER A 33 -4.53 -4.46 -10.73
CA SER A 33 -5.85 -4.61 -11.33
C SER A 33 -5.96 -3.88 -12.67
N VAL A 34 -7.00 -4.19 -13.42
CA VAL A 34 -7.25 -3.64 -14.74
C VAL A 34 -8.71 -3.21 -14.89
N ILE A 35 -8.92 -2.10 -15.61
CA ILE A 35 -10.25 -1.61 -16.00
C ILE A 35 -10.15 -0.94 -17.38
N LYS A 36 -11.24 -0.88 -18.12
CA LYS A 36 -11.32 -0.06 -19.34
C LYS A 36 -11.51 1.42 -18.99
N VAL A 37 -10.97 2.30 -19.82
CA VAL A 37 -11.33 3.72 -19.82
C VAL A 37 -12.06 4.05 -21.11
N LYS A 38 -13.18 4.77 -20.99
CA LYS A 38 -13.97 5.22 -22.16
C LYS A 38 -13.13 6.20 -22.98
N PRO A 39 -12.98 6.00 -24.31
CA PRO A 39 -12.11 6.82 -25.14
C PRO A 39 -12.40 8.33 -25.04
N GLU A 40 -13.67 8.71 -25.00
CA GLU A 40 -14.12 10.10 -24.90
C GLU A 40 -13.89 10.73 -23.51
N LYS A 41 -13.54 9.93 -22.51
CA LYS A 41 -13.26 10.34 -21.14
C LYS A 41 -11.78 10.29 -20.74
N LEU A 42 -10.93 9.76 -21.62
CA LEU A 42 -9.52 9.55 -21.32
C LEU A 42 -8.78 10.82 -20.92
N ASP A 43 -8.98 11.91 -21.66
CA ASP A 43 -8.27 13.17 -21.39
C ASP A 43 -8.73 13.78 -20.06
N TYR A 44 -10.02 13.73 -19.77
CA TYR A 44 -10.57 14.16 -18.47
C TYR A 44 -10.04 13.30 -17.30
N TYR A 45 -10.00 11.98 -17.48
CA TYR A 45 -9.44 11.06 -16.49
C TYR A 45 -7.97 11.38 -16.19
N LYS A 46 -7.17 11.66 -17.23
CA LYS A 46 -5.77 12.08 -17.08
C LYS A 46 -5.62 13.42 -16.36
N GLU A 47 -6.48 14.39 -16.67
CA GLU A 47 -6.49 15.70 -16.01
C GLU A 47 -6.77 15.58 -14.51
N LEU A 48 -7.78 14.79 -14.12
CA LEU A 48 -8.07 14.50 -12.71
C LEU A 48 -6.85 13.92 -11.98
N HIS A 49 -6.14 12.96 -12.60
CA HIS A 49 -4.99 12.29 -12.01
C HIS A 49 -3.69 13.09 -12.09
N ALA A 50 -3.60 14.10 -12.96
CA ALA A 50 -2.51 15.06 -12.97
C ALA A 50 -2.60 16.06 -11.78
N ASN A 51 -3.82 16.28 -11.26
CA ASN A 51 -4.09 17.18 -10.14
C ASN A 51 -4.98 16.48 -9.08
N PRO A 52 -4.50 15.38 -8.47
CA PRO A 52 -5.30 14.60 -7.54
C PRO A 52 -5.62 15.42 -6.28
N TRP A 53 -6.82 15.23 -5.75
CA TRP A 53 -7.22 15.95 -4.55
C TRP A 53 -6.38 15.52 -3.35
N PRO A 54 -5.83 16.48 -2.58
CA PRO A 54 -4.95 16.16 -1.44
C PRO A 54 -5.60 15.24 -0.40
N GLU A 55 -6.91 15.41 -0.16
CA GLU A 55 -7.68 14.61 0.80
C GLU A 55 -7.79 13.15 0.35
N VAL A 56 -7.96 12.89 -0.95
CA VAL A 56 -7.99 11.53 -1.50
C VAL A 56 -6.63 10.86 -1.31
N ASN A 57 -5.54 11.56 -1.63
CA ASN A 57 -4.18 11.05 -1.39
C ASN A 57 -3.90 10.80 0.10
N ALA A 58 -4.43 11.65 1.00
CA ALA A 58 -4.31 11.46 2.43
C ALA A 58 -5.06 10.20 2.88
N MET A 59 -6.29 9.98 2.39
CA MET A 59 -7.10 8.80 2.72
C MET A 59 -6.44 7.50 2.23
N LEU A 60 -5.86 7.48 1.03
CA LEU A 60 -5.08 6.33 0.55
C LEU A 60 -3.96 5.95 1.53
N LYS A 61 -3.18 6.93 1.99
CA LYS A 61 -2.10 6.72 2.98
C LYS A 61 -2.64 6.27 4.33
N GLU A 62 -3.74 6.86 4.80
CA GLU A 62 -4.40 6.50 6.05
C GLU A 62 -4.94 5.07 6.03
N CYS A 63 -5.33 4.57 4.84
CA CYS A 63 -5.70 3.18 4.59
C CYS A 63 -4.50 2.29 4.24
N ASN A 64 -3.28 2.67 4.64
CA ASN A 64 -2.06 1.89 4.48
C ASN A 64 -1.68 1.55 3.03
N ILE A 65 -2.13 2.33 2.05
CA ILE A 65 -1.76 2.20 0.64
C ILE A 65 -0.57 3.08 0.34
N GLN A 66 0.41 2.53 -0.35
CA GLN A 66 1.60 3.21 -0.86
C GLN A 66 1.99 2.70 -2.24
N ASN A 67 2.93 3.37 -2.91
CA ASN A 67 3.43 3.01 -4.24
C ASN A 67 2.29 2.74 -5.24
N TYR A 68 1.22 3.55 -5.15
CA TYR A 68 0.06 3.42 -6.01
C TYR A 68 0.33 4.09 -7.35
N SER A 69 0.21 3.33 -8.43
CA SER A 69 0.42 3.78 -9.80
C SER A 69 -0.72 3.30 -10.70
N ILE A 70 -1.08 4.11 -11.69
CA ILE A 70 -2.03 3.73 -12.73
C ILE A 70 -1.35 3.99 -14.08
N TYR A 71 -1.34 2.97 -14.92
CA TYR A 71 -0.76 3.00 -16.27
C TYR A 71 -1.87 2.89 -17.31
N TYR A 72 -1.71 3.61 -18.41
CA TYR A 72 -2.66 3.54 -19.52
C TYR A 72 -2.04 2.88 -20.75
N ARG A 73 -2.75 1.96 -21.38
CA ARG A 73 -2.44 1.39 -22.69
C ARG A 73 -3.68 0.93 -23.41
N ASP A 74 -3.87 1.39 -24.67
CA ASP A 74 -4.85 0.86 -25.61
C ASP A 74 -6.28 0.75 -25.03
N GLY A 75 -6.78 1.80 -24.39
CA GLY A 75 -8.10 1.83 -23.74
C GLY A 75 -8.18 1.16 -22.39
N MET A 76 -7.06 0.65 -21.85
CA MET A 76 -6.99 -0.03 -20.57
C MET A 76 -6.19 0.79 -19.56
N LEU A 77 -6.64 0.78 -18.33
CA LEU A 77 -5.93 1.26 -17.15
C LEU A 77 -5.46 0.06 -16.34
N PHE A 78 -4.19 0.04 -16.00
CA PHE A 78 -3.56 -0.97 -15.15
C PHE A 78 -3.12 -0.30 -13.87
N SER A 79 -3.59 -0.78 -12.74
CA SER A 79 -3.17 -0.26 -11.45
C SER A 79 -2.19 -1.21 -10.76
N TYR A 80 -1.32 -0.63 -9.95
CA TYR A 80 -0.46 -1.34 -9.00
C TYR A 80 -0.45 -0.57 -7.69
N MET A 81 -0.59 -1.26 -6.57
CA MET A 81 -0.43 -0.66 -5.26
C MET A 81 0.17 -1.63 -4.25
N GLU A 82 0.81 -1.07 -3.22
CA GLU A 82 1.29 -1.80 -2.06
C GLU A 82 0.42 -1.49 -0.85
N TYR A 83 0.08 -2.53 -0.11
CA TYR A 83 -0.65 -2.43 1.14
C TYR A 83 0.24 -2.86 2.30
N THR A 84 0.33 -2.02 3.32
CA THR A 84 1.19 -2.22 4.49
C THR A 84 0.40 -2.34 5.79
N GLY A 85 -0.93 -2.41 5.73
CA GLY A 85 -1.81 -2.59 6.88
C GLY A 85 -1.94 -4.06 7.31
N ASN A 86 -2.79 -4.27 8.29
CA ASN A 86 -3.05 -5.60 8.85
C ASN A 86 -4.44 -6.14 8.49
N ASP A 87 -5.37 -5.27 8.12
CA ASP A 87 -6.75 -5.60 7.77
C ASP A 87 -7.18 -4.81 6.53
N PHE A 88 -6.93 -5.40 5.36
CA PHE A 88 -7.24 -4.78 4.07
C PHE A 88 -8.74 -4.50 3.90
N GLU A 89 -9.58 -5.43 4.34
CA GLU A 89 -11.03 -5.28 4.20
C GLU A 89 -11.56 -4.11 5.03
N ALA A 90 -11.10 -3.97 6.28
CA ALA A 90 -11.48 -2.85 7.14
C ALA A 90 -10.98 -1.51 6.57
N ASP A 91 -9.75 -1.45 6.06
CA ASP A 91 -9.18 -0.24 5.46
C ASP A 91 -9.93 0.15 4.18
N MET A 92 -10.31 -0.81 3.33
CA MET A 92 -11.11 -0.53 2.12
C MET A 92 -12.53 -0.08 2.48
N LYS A 93 -13.16 -0.64 3.50
CA LYS A 93 -14.45 -0.15 4.02
C LYS A 93 -14.36 1.28 4.55
N LYS A 94 -13.29 1.60 5.27
CA LYS A 94 -13.02 2.96 5.75
C LYS A 94 -12.88 3.94 4.58
N MET A 95 -12.11 3.60 3.57
CA MET A 95 -11.95 4.41 2.36
C MET A 95 -13.28 4.62 1.64
N ALA A 96 -14.07 3.57 1.48
CA ALA A 96 -15.38 3.64 0.84
C ALA A 96 -16.41 4.50 1.61
N ALA A 97 -16.25 4.63 2.93
CA ALA A 97 -17.09 5.48 3.76
C ALA A 97 -16.67 6.95 3.76
N ASP A 98 -15.46 7.28 3.27
CA ASP A 98 -14.96 8.65 3.25
C ASP A 98 -15.69 9.54 2.23
N PRO A 99 -16.26 10.69 2.65
CA PRO A 99 -17.01 11.55 1.76
C PRO A 99 -16.21 12.15 0.60
N MET A 100 -14.89 12.39 0.77
CA MET A 100 -14.06 12.94 -0.30
C MET A 100 -13.70 11.87 -1.33
N THR A 101 -13.43 10.65 -0.87
CA THR A 101 -13.24 9.49 -1.75
C THR A 101 -14.50 9.22 -2.57
N GLN A 102 -15.69 9.28 -1.96
CA GLN A 102 -16.96 9.13 -2.69
C GLN A 102 -17.19 10.22 -3.75
N LYS A 103 -16.80 11.46 -3.46
CA LYS A 103 -16.86 12.55 -4.45
C LYS A 103 -15.86 12.31 -5.59
N TRP A 104 -14.66 11.85 -5.28
CA TRP A 104 -13.65 11.50 -6.27
C TRP A 104 -14.15 10.39 -7.20
N TRP A 105 -14.73 9.33 -6.65
CA TRP A 105 -15.29 8.24 -7.45
C TRP A 105 -16.43 8.72 -8.37
N LYS A 106 -17.26 9.68 -7.94
CA LYS A 106 -18.29 10.28 -8.82
C LYS A 106 -17.71 10.97 -10.06
N GLU A 107 -16.46 11.42 -10.00
CA GLU A 107 -15.76 11.97 -11.17
C GLU A 107 -15.07 10.87 -11.99
N THR A 108 -14.49 9.87 -11.35
CA THR A 108 -13.67 8.84 -12.02
C THR A 108 -14.50 7.68 -12.57
N ASP A 109 -15.52 7.18 -11.84
CA ASP A 109 -16.32 6.03 -12.26
C ASP A 109 -17.02 6.24 -13.61
N PRO A 110 -17.60 7.44 -13.93
CA PRO A 110 -18.18 7.67 -15.24
C PRO A 110 -17.18 7.59 -16.40
N CYS A 111 -15.88 7.68 -16.10
CA CYS A 111 -14.80 7.54 -17.10
C CYS A 111 -14.45 6.09 -17.41
N GLN A 112 -14.88 5.17 -16.57
CA GLN A 112 -14.43 3.78 -16.55
C GLN A 112 -15.55 2.82 -16.94
N GLU A 113 -15.14 1.59 -17.24
CA GLU A 113 -16.02 0.46 -17.55
C GLU A 113 -15.30 -0.85 -17.22
N PRO A 114 -15.93 -1.77 -16.45
CA PRO A 114 -15.31 -3.06 -16.14
C PRO A 114 -14.89 -3.82 -17.40
N VAL A 115 -13.82 -4.61 -17.31
CA VAL A 115 -13.44 -5.54 -18.38
C VAL A 115 -14.42 -6.71 -18.44
N GLU A 116 -14.50 -7.38 -19.58
CA GLU A 116 -15.43 -8.52 -19.80
C GLU A 116 -15.12 -9.71 -18.87
N SER A 117 -13.87 -9.82 -18.42
CA SER A 117 -13.43 -10.87 -17.50
C SER A 117 -13.60 -10.53 -16.02
N ALA A 118 -14.14 -9.34 -15.68
CA ALA A 118 -14.41 -8.97 -14.29
C ALA A 118 -15.51 -9.88 -13.71
N GLU A 119 -15.35 -10.27 -12.45
CA GLU A 119 -16.34 -11.04 -11.73
C GLU A 119 -17.56 -10.16 -11.35
N GLU A 120 -18.67 -10.80 -10.97
CA GLU A 120 -19.86 -10.06 -10.55
C GLU A 120 -19.57 -9.16 -9.34
N GLY A 121 -19.79 -7.84 -9.51
CA GLY A 121 -19.52 -6.83 -8.49
C GLY A 121 -18.07 -6.32 -8.45
N GLU A 122 -17.20 -6.85 -9.29
CA GLU A 122 -15.83 -6.40 -9.40
C GLU A 122 -15.73 -5.20 -10.38
N TRP A 123 -15.35 -4.01 -9.85
CA TRP A 123 -15.22 -2.80 -10.68
C TRP A 123 -13.87 -2.77 -11.40
N TRP A 124 -12.78 -2.99 -10.68
CA TRP A 124 -11.45 -3.21 -11.24
C TRP A 124 -11.12 -4.70 -11.13
N ALA A 125 -10.91 -5.37 -12.25
CA ALA A 125 -10.57 -6.78 -12.26
C ALA A 125 -9.17 -7.03 -11.70
N GLY A 126 -9.05 -7.89 -10.68
CA GLY A 126 -7.78 -8.25 -10.07
C GLY A 126 -6.85 -8.98 -11.04
N LEU A 127 -5.55 -8.71 -10.93
CA LEU A 127 -4.51 -9.40 -11.69
C LEU A 127 -3.71 -10.33 -10.77
N GLU A 128 -3.43 -11.54 -11.24
CA GLU A 128 -2.58 -12.49 -10.54
C GLU A 128 -1.10 -12.06 -10.62
N GLU A 129 -0.41 -12.01 -9.48
CA GLU A 129 1.04 -11.82 -9.47
C GLU A 129 1.73 -13.13 -9.86
N VAL A 130 2.29 -13.20 -11.06
CA VAL A 130 2.99 -14.40 -11.56
C VAL A 130 4.48 -14.41 -11.26
N TYR A 131 5.04 -13.26 -10.88
CA TYR A 131 6.45 -13.12 -10.51
C TYR A 131 6.72 -11.83 -9.74
N HIS A 132 7.56 -11.93 -8.72
CA HIS A 132 8.13 -10.80 -8.01
C HIS A 132 9.57 -11.09 -7.59
N LEU A 133 10.44 -10.10 -7.71
CA LEU A 133 11.81 -10.10 -7.19
C LEU A 133 11.92 -9.02 -6.09
N GLU A 134 12.39 -9.41 -4.89
CA GLU A 134 12.73 -8.49 -3.79
C GLU A 134 14.13 -7.88 -3.99
#